data_e912428d49247db247137aeffe50b9a2
#
_entry.id   e912428d49247db247137aeffe50b9a2
#
_cell.length_a   1.000
_cell.length_b   1.000
_cell.length_c   1.000
_cell.angle_alpha   90.00
_cell.angle_beta   90.00
_cell.angle_gamma   90.00
#
_symmetry.space_group_name_H-M   'P 1'
#
loop_
_entity.id
_entity.type
_entity.pdbx_description
1 polymer ?
#
loop_
_entity_poly.entity_id
_entity_poly.type
_entity_poly.pdbx_seq_one_letter_code
_entity_poly.pdbx_strand_id
1 'polypeptide(L)'
;LHFNFEGFPEIASITKLTLMEEDVENVIQTMISSVNEIILGENLTALRAIPLNVNVFYENSKLEGSIALGKYDETFVASTVMIKNGNGPMKEYRASDVMENGEVVLEKLKLNVGSAGAKKLTGKIVFIRTENGEDVSKEIPIDHEYFVNPPLAIVSNKDMNIVYESIENTLNISMPGVSNENIEILSPPSIRKGKNTGEYIMLSLIHI
;
A
#
# COMPACT_ATOMS: atom_id res chain seq x y z
N LEU A 1 20.57 47.25 21.68
CA LEU A 1 19.12 47.55 21.85
C LEU A 1 18.85 49.02 21.54
N HIS A 2 19.59 50.00 22.12
CA HIS A 2 19.38 51.42 21.94
C HIS A 2 19.42 51.87 20.47
N PHE A 3 20.38 51.39 19.69
CA PHE A 3 20.57 51.75 18.29
C PHE A 3 19.40 51.35 17.36
N ASN A 4 18.63 50.34 17.72
CA ASN A 4 17.52 49.83 16.89
C ASN A 4 16.19 50.52 17.12
N PHE A 5 16.05 51.31 18.19
CA PHE A 5 14.75 51.89 18.60
C PHE A 5 14.80 53.44 18.74
N GLU A 6 15.99 54.06 18.69
CA GLU A 6 16.13 55.50 18.77
C GLU A 6 15.52 56.20 17.53
N GLY A 7 14.62 57.16 17.80
CA GLY A 7 13.95 57.92 16.74
C GLY A 7 12.73 57.27 16.06
N PHE A 8 12.36 56.07 16.50
CA PHE A 8 11.15 55.42 15.97
C PHE A 8 9.91 55.84 16.78
N PRO A 9 8.73 56.01 16.13
CA PRO A 9 7.46 56.14 16.84
C PRO A 9 7.22 54.93 17.75
N GLU A 10 6.55 55.16 18.88
CA GLU A 10 6.28 54.11 19.89
C GLU A 10 5.64 52.86 19.30
N ILE A 11 4.65 53.01 18.42
CA ILE A 11 3.99 51.91 17.69
C ILE A 11 4.99 51.12 16.84
N ALA A 12 5.91 51.77 16.15
CA ALA A 12 6.91 51.08 15.34
C ALA A 12 7.92 50.34 16.20
N SER A 13 8.24 50.86 17.38
CA SER A 13 9.11 50.17 18.33
C SER A 13 8.46 48.93 18.93
N ILE A 14 7.16 49.01 19.28
CA ILE A 14 6.37 47.86 19.76
C ILE A 14 6.27 46.80 18.66
N THR A 15 5.92 47.18 17.44
CA THR A 15 5.84 46.21 16.32
C THR A 15 7.17 45.52 16.08
N LYS A 16 8.28 46.25 16.17
CA LYS A 16 9.62 45.66 16.00
C LYS A 16 9.97 44.70 17.13
N LEU A 17 9.58 45.00 18.36
CA LEU A 17 9.78 44.10 19.50
C LEU A 17 8.95 42.82 19.34
N THR A 18 7.69 42.93 18.90
CA THR A 18 6.83 41.76 18.64
C THR A 18 7.41 40.89 17.52
N LEU A 19 7.91 41.45 16.44
CA LEU A 19 8.59 40.69 15.38
C LEU A 19 9.86 40.02 15.87
N MET A 20 10.65 40.67 16.74
CA MET A 20 11.83 40.02 17.34
C MET A 20 11.47 38.93 18.33
N GLU A 21 10.35 39.04 19.04
CA GLU A 21 9.80 37.95 19.88
C GLU A 21 9.39 36.78 19.03
N GLU A 22 8.66 37.00 17.92
CA GLU A 22 8.27 35.95 16.95
C GLU A 22 9.49 35.25 16.31
N ASP A 23 10.53 36.03 15.95
CA ASP A 23 11.78 35.47 15.43
C ASP A 23 12.48 34.57 16.44
N VAL A 24 12.52 34.99 17.73
CA VAL A 24 13.09 34.17 18.81
C VAL A 24 12.29 32.90 19.02
N GLU A 25 10.97 32.99 19.05
CA GLU A 25 10.11 31.81 19.16
C GLU A 25 10.32 30.83 17.99
N ASN A 26 10.40 31.31 16.78
CA ASN A 26 10.69 30.50 15.58
C ASN A 26 12.05 29.80 15.68
N VAL A 27 13.08 30.49 16.16
CA VAL A 27 14.42 29.89 16.37
C VAL A 27 14.35 28.82 17.45
N ILE A 28 13.65 29.07 18.56
CA ILE A 28 13.47 28.07 19.64
C ILE A 28 12.73 26.84 19.10
N GLN A 29 11.63 27.00 18.36
CA GLN A 29 10.89 25.90 17.76
C GLN A 29 11.75 25.10 16.78
N THR A 30 12.56 25.76 15.97
CA THR A 30 13.49 25.11 15.05
C THR A 30 14.56 24.32 15.81
N MET A 31 15.10 24.87 16.89
CA MET A 31 16.06 24.17 17.75
C MET A 31 15.44 22.94 18.43
N ILE A 32 14.23 23.09 18.98
CA ILE A 32 13.48 21.98 19.59
C ILE A 32 13.22 20.88 18.56
N SER A 33 12.80 21.24 17.35
CA SER A 33 12.58 20.30 16.26
C SER A 33 13.87 19.57 15.89
N SER A 34 14.99 20.29 15.76
CA SER A 34 16.29 19.70 15.43
C SER A 34 16.81 18.77 16.55
N VAL A 35 16.64 19.17 17.80
CA VAL A 35 17.00 18.35 18.96
C VAL A 35 16.10 17.11 19.03
N ASN A 36 14.82 17.25 18.79
CA ASN A 36 13.90 16.13 18.73
C ASN A 36 14.26 15.20 17.54
N GLU A 37 14.64 15.73 16.39
CA GLU A 37 15.15 14.91 15.26
C GLU A 37 16.41 14.15 15.64
N ILE A 38 17.33 14.75 16.38
CA ILE A 38 18.55 14.07 16.86
C ILE A 38 18.20 13.01 17.90
N ILE A 39 17.43 13.36 18.92
CA ILE A 39 17.02 12.42 19.98
C ILE A 39 16.14 11.29 19.42
N LEU A 40 15.22 11.62 18.51
CA LEU A 40 14.42 10.65 17.82
C LEU A 40 15.20 9.92 16.73
N GLY A 41 16.24 10.54 16.14
CA GLY A 41 17.14 9.95 15.14
C GLY A 41 17.92 8.76 15.68
N GLU A 42 18.35 8.83 16.93
CA GLU A 42 19.00 7.68 17.60
C GLU A 42 18.01 6.57 17.99
N ASN A 43 16.71 6.88 18.05
CA ASN A 43 15.66 5.93 18.44
C ASN A 43 14.60 5.64 17.35
N LEU A 44 14.67 6.33 16.21
CA LEU A 44 13.70 6.16 15.12
C LEU A 44 14.17 5.13 14.09
N THR A 45 14.17 3.91 14.49
CA THR A 45 14.01 2.80 13.56
C THR A 45 12.58 2.79 13.05
N ALA A 46 12.42 2.51 11.78
CA ALA A 46 11.16 2.41 11.03
C ALA A 46 9.90 2.27 11.90
N LEU A 47 9.16 3.34 12.04
CA LEU A 47 8.00 3.40 12.94
C LEU A 47 6.79 2.65 12.40
N ARG A 48 6.75 2.38 11.09
CA ARG A 48 5.60 1.76 10.44
C ARG A 48 5.99 1.04 9.16
N ALA A 49 5.51 -0.17 8.98
CA ALA A 49 5.50 -0.85 7.69
C ALA A 49 4.37 -0.26 6.83
N ILE A 50 4.71 0.17 5.61
CA ILE A 50 3.78 0.81 4.67
C ILE A 50 3.63 -0.11 3.47
N PRO A 51 2.41 -0.54 3.09
CA PRO A 51 2.20 -1.28 1.87
C PRO A 51 2.47 -0.37 0.66
N LEU A 52 3.36 -0.75 -0.24
CA LEU A 52 3.74 0.03 -1.42
C LEU A 52 2.84 -0.22 -2.62
N ASN A 53 2.35 -1.42 -2.78
CA ASN A 53 1.51 -1.81 -3.91
C ASN A 53 0.16 -2.34 -3.43
N VAL A 54 -0.91 -1.69 -3.88
CA VAL A 54 -2.28 -2.15 -3.68
C VAL A 54 -2.73 -2.86 -4.95
N ASN A 55 -2.56 -4.17 -5.01
CA ASN A 55 -3.12 -4.97 -6.07
C ASN A 55 -4.58 -5.34 -5.76
N VAL A 56 -5.39 -5.51 -6.80
CA VAL A 56 -6.74 -6.03 -6.65
C VAL A 56 -6.63 -7.55 -6.52
N PHE A 57 -7.05 -8.08 -5.37
CA PHE A 57 -7.01 -9.51 -5.11
C PHE A 57 -8.37 -10.15 -5.38
N TYR A 58 -8.35 -11.39 -5.86
CA TYR A 58 -9.52 -12.25 -6.04
C TYR A 58 -9.43 -13.47 -5.15
N GLU A 59 -10.57 -14.14 -4.95
CA GLU A 59 -10.61 -15.39 -4.19
C GLU A 59 -9.56 -16.39 -4.67
N ASN A 60 -8.90 -17.02 -3.70
CA ASN A 60 -7.84 -18.01 -3.91
C ASN A 60 -6.60 -17.51 -4.69
N SER A 61 -6.49 -16.20 -4.96
CA SER A 61 -5.26 -15.64 -5.52
C SER A 61 -4.14 -15.61 -4.47
N LYS A 62 -2.91 -15.44 -4.94
CA LYS A 62 -1.76 -15.19 -4.06
C LYS A 62 -1.70 -13.72 -3.71
N LEU A 63 -1.22 -13.44 -2.52
CA LEU A 63 -0.94 -12.07 -2.09
C LEU A 63 0.35 -11.61 -2.77
N GLU A 64 0.26 -10.54 -3.55
CA GLU A 64 1.36 -9.95 -4.31
C GLU A 64 1.61 -8.53 -3.85
N GLY A 65 2.84 -8.05 -3.98
CA GLY A 65 3.25 -6.71 -3.61
C GLY A 65 4.39 -6.68 -2.61
N SER A 66 4.68 -5.51 -2.07
CA SER A 66 5.73 -5.34 -1.08
C SER A 66 5.28 -4.46 0.08
N ILE A 67 5.94 -4.62 1.22
CA ILE A 67 5.78 -3.78 2.40
C ILE A 67 7.10 -3.07 2.63
N ALA A 68 7.10 -1.75 2.43
CA ALA A 68 8.26 -0.90 2.71
C ALA A 68 8.32 -0.47 4.17
N LEU A 69 9.52 -0.15 4.60
CA LEU A 69 9.77 0.49 5.87
C LEU A 69 9.78 2.01 5.70
N GLY A 70 9.04 2.74 6.53
CA GLY A 70 8.93 4.19 6.46
C GLY A 70 10.23 4.93 6.78
N LYS A 71 11.03 4.39 7.70
CA LYS A 71 12.39 4.84 8.03
C LYS A 71 13.21 3.62 8.45
N TYR A 72 14.45 3.55 8.01
CA TYR A 72 15.33 2.43 8.23
C TYR A 72 16.66 2.91 8.83
N ASP A 73 17.12 2.23 9.86
CA ASP A 73 18.45 2.41 10.44
C ASP A 73 19.34 1.25 9.99
N GLU A 74 20.38 1.55 9.22
CA GLU A 74 21.30 0.56 8.64
C GLU A 74 22.06 -0.27 9.68
N THR A 75 22.10 0.18 10.94
CA THR A 75 22.75 -0.55 12.03
C THR A 75 21.91 -1.72 12.54
N PHE A 76 20.59 -1.72 12.27
CA PHE A 76 19.69 -2.80 12.61
C PHE A 76 19.55 -3.77 11.43
N VAL A 77 19.83 -5.02 11.66
CA VAL A 77 19.67 -6.08 10.67
C VAL A 77 18.33 -6.77 10.89
N ALA A 78 17.54 -6.85 9.82
CA ALA A 78 16.29 -7.62 9.86
C ALA A 78 16.61 -9.10 10.05
N SER A 79 16.07 -9.70 11.09
CA SER A 79 16.29 -11.11 11.46
C SER A 79 15.10 -11.97 11.03
N THR A 80 13.91 -11.61 11.47
CA THR A 80 12.72 -12.44 11.31
C THR A 80 11.53 -11.61 10.89
N VAL A 81 10.71 -12.15 9.99
CA VAL A 81 9.41 -11.61 9.60
C VAL A 81 8.34 -12.59 10.07
N MET A 82 7.48 -12.15 10.97
CA MET A 82 6.32 -12.90 11.44
C MET A 82 5.08 -12.28 10.82
N ILE A 83 4.29 -13.08 10.10
CA ILE A 83 3.12 -12.55 9.40
C ILE A 83 1.94 -13.50 9.45
N LYS A 84 0.74 -12.93 9.57
CA LYS A 84 -0.53 -13.63 9.63
C LYS A 84 -1.49 -12.98 8.64
N ASN A 85 -2.14 -13.77 7.84
CA ASN A 85 -3.19 -13.31 6.93
C ASN A 85 -4.57 -13.73 7.44
N GLY A 86 -5.41 -12.74 7.75
CA GLY A 86 -6.74 -12.95 8.30
C GLY A 86 -6.72 -13.82 9.57
N ASN A 87 -7.55 -14.85 9.58
CA ASN A 87 -7.65 -15.81 10.68
C ASN A 87 -6.67 -16.99 10.57
N GLY A 88 -5.76 -16.97 9.58
CA GLY A 88 -4.75 -18.00 9.41
C GLY A 88 -3.73 -18.04 10.55
N PRO A 89 -2.86 -19.05 10.61
CA PRO A 89 -1.80 -19.12 11.60
C PRO A 89 -0.74 -18.05 11.33
N MET A 90 -0.07 -17.58 12.41
CA MET A 90 1.14 -16.80 12.30
C MET A 90 2.24 -17.66 11.70
N LYS A 91 2.88 -17.17 10.67
CA LYS A 91 4.04 -17.82 10.02
C LYS A 91 5.28 -17.01 10.26
N GLU A 92 6.38 -17.69 10.45
CA GLU A 92 7.70 -17.10 10.69
C GLU A 92 8.61 -17.37 9.49
N TYR A 93 9.31 -16.34 9.05
CA TYR A 93 10.24 -16.37 7.92
C TYR A 93 11.55 -15.71 8.31
N ARG A 94 12.66 -16.19 7.78
CA ARG A 94 13.93 -15.47 7.86
C ARG A 94 13.84 -14.21 6.98
N ALA A 95 14.29 -13.08 7.49
CA ALA A 95 14.25 -11.83 6.74
C ALA A 95 15.04 -11.92 5.43
N SER A 96 16.19 -12.62 5.42
CA SER A 96 16.99 -12.85 4.22
C SER A 96 16.25 -13.52 3.06
N ASP A 97 15.23 -14.33 3.37
CA ASP A 97 14.51 -15.11 2.37
C ASP A 97 13.34 -14.34 1.75
N VAL A 98 12.81 -13.36 2.48
CA VAL A 98 11.57 -12.65 2.13
C VAL A 98 11.72 -11.16 1.96
N MET A 99 12.88 -10.59 2.30
CA MET A 99 13.15 -9.16 2.12
C MET A 99 14.13 -8.94 0.96
N GLU A 100 13.87 -7.86 0.20
CA GLU A 100 14.75 -7.32 -0.85
C GLU A 100 14.77 -5.80 -0.74
N ASN A 101 15.94 -5.19 -0.86
CA ASN A 101 16.10 -3.73 -0.82
C ASN A 101 15.40 -3.02 0.36
N GLY A 102 15.34 -3.69 1.53
CA GLY A 102 14.65 -3.15 2.71
C GLY A 102 13.13 -3.32 2.70
N GLU A 103 12.57 -4.04 1.73
CA GLU A 103 11.14 -4.30 1.63
C GLU A 103 10.82 -5.78 1.84
N VAL A 104 9.68 -6.07 2.46
CA VAL A 104 9.16 -7.44 2.53
C VAL A 104 8.39 -7.73 1.26
N VAL A 105 8.86 -8.70 0.47
CA VAL A 105 8.23 -9.13 -0.79
C VAL A 105 7.17 -10.18 -0.49
N LEU A 106 5.89 -9.82 -0.69
CA LEU A 106 4.75 -10.66 -0.29
C LEU A 106 4.64 -11.96 -1.09
N GLU A 107 5.06 -11.96 -2.37
CA GLU A 107 5.07 -13.17 -3.21
C GLU A 107 5.93 -14.28 -2.59
N LYS A 108 7.05 -13.91 -1.95
CA LYS A 108 7.95 -14.87 -1.30
C LYS A 108 7.33 -15.53 -0.07
N LEU A 109 6.37 -14.88 0.57
CA LEU A 109 5.63 -15.43 1.71
C LEU A 109 4.63 -16.51 1.30
N LYS A 110 4.27 -16.58 0.01
CA LYS A 110 3.31 -17.56 -0.56
C LYS A 110 2.00 -17.61 0.24
N LEU A 111 1.50 -16.45 0.62
CA LEU A 111 0.23 -16.30 1.32
C LEU A 111 -0.93 -16.32 0.33
N ASN A 112 -1.99 -17.07 0.65
CA ASN A 112 -3.23 -17.06 -0.10
C ASN A 112 -4.19 -16.05 0.51
N VAL A 113 -4.89 -15.28 -0.30
CA VAL A 113 -5.86 -14.28 0.16
C VAL A 113 -7.16 -14.88 0.69
N GLY A 114 -7.49 -16.13 0.32
CA GLY A 114 -8.69 -16.83 0.75
C GLY A 114 -9.96 -16.34 0.05
N SER A 115 -11.08 -16.37 0.77
CA SER A 115 -12.42 -15.97 0.27
C SER A 115 -12.58 -14.47 0.14
N ALA A 116 -13.54 -14.02 -0.67
CA ALA A 116 -13.91 -12.60 -0.84
C ALA A 116 -14.28 -11.93 0.48
N GLY A 117 -14.08 -10.61 0.52
CA GLY A 117 -14.38 -9.75 1.66
C GLY A 117 -13.16 -9.04 2.24
N ALA A 118 -13.38 -8.29 3.31
CA ALA A 118 -12.33 -7.57 4.02
C ALA A 118 -11.38 -8.56 4.71
N LYS A 119 -10.09 -8.32 4.57
CA LYS A 119 -9.01 -9.10 5.17
C LYS A 119 -8.01 -8.17 5.85
N LYS A 120 -7.26 -8.73 6.77
CA LYS A 120 -6.25 -8.00 7.52
C LYS A 120 -4.94 -8.78 7.53
N LEU A 121 -3.87 -8.15 7.10
CA LEU A 121 -2.52 -8.66 7.20
C LEU A 121 -1.90 -8.09 8.46
N THR A 122 -1.54 -8.95 9.40
CA THR A 122 -0.95 -8.54 10.68
C THR A 122 0.33 -9.29 10.94
N GLY A 123 1.24 -8.67 11.65
CA GLY A 123 2.51 -9.30 11.97
C GLY A 123 3.51 -8.33 12.56
N LYS A 124 4.78 -8.71 12.49
CA LYS A 124 5.90 -7.89 12.90
C LYS A 124 7.18 -8.27 12.17
N ILE A 125 8.05 -7.30 12.01
CA ILE A 125 9.43 -7.50 11.57
C ILE A 125 10.32 -7.32 12.79
N VAL A 126 11.17 -8.28 13.06
CA VAL A 126 12.13 -8.24 14.18
C VAL A 126 13.49 -7.87 13.62
N PHE A 127 14.03 -6.79 14.15
CA PHE A 127 15.40 -6.31 13.86
C PHE A 127 16.28 -6.58 15.05
N ILE A 128 17.53 -6.89 14.80
CA ILE A 128 18.55 -7.13 15.83
C ILE A 128 19.75 -6.22 15.55
N ARG A 129 20.26 -5.61 16.61
CA ARG A 129 21.54 -4.89 16.63
C ARG A 129 22.34 -5.36 17.84
N THR A 130 23.62 -5.66 17.64
CA THR A 130 24.51 -5.99 18.73
C THR A 130 25.13 -4.70 19.28
N GLU A 131 24.81 -4.35 20.54
CA GLU A 131 25.37 -3.21 21.27
C GLU A 131 26.14 -3.73 22.49
N ASN A 132 27.42 -3.32 22.61
CA ASN A 132 28.25 -3.70 23.74
C ASN A 132 28.33 -5.22 24.02
N GLY A 133 28.11 -6.05 22.99
CA GLY A 133 28.10 -7.52 23.11
C GLY A 133 26.74 -8.12 23.54
N GLU A 134 25.71 -7.30 23.66
CA GLU A 134 24.33 -7.74 23.89
C GLU A 134 23.46 -7.47 22.65
N ASP A 135 22.55 -8.38 22.33
CA ASP A 135 21.61 -8.24 21.24
C ASP A 135 20.39 -7.44 21.66
N VAL A 136 20.24 -6.26 21.09
CA VAL A 136 19.06 -5.42 21.24
C VAL A 136 18.11 -5.72 20.09
N SER A 137 16.91 -6.16 20.40
CA SER A 137 15.87 -6.42 19.40
C SER A 137 14.84 -5.30 19.34
N LYS A 138 14.41 -4.96 18.14
CA LYS A 138 13.32 -4.01 17.89
C LYS A 138 12.27 -4.63 16.98
N GLU A 139 11.01 -4.47 17.35
CA GLU A 139 9.88 -5.00 16.64
C GLU A 139 9.13 -3.88 15.90
N ILE A 140 8.85 -4.08 14.63
CA ILE A 140 8.03 -3.16 13.82
C ILE A 140 6.74 -3.86 13.47
N PRO A 141 5.59 -3.36 13.92
CA PRO A 141 4.31 -3.99 13.64
C PRO A 141 3.93 -3.81 12.16
N ILE A 142 3.33 -4.86 11.60
CA ILE A 142 2.66 -4.86 10.31
C ILE A 142 1.16 -4.89 10.60
N ASP A 143 0.42 -3.91 10.10
CA ASP A 143 -1.03 -3.84 10.21
C ASP A 143 -1.58 -3.20 8.93
N HIS A 144 -2.16 -4.03 8.05
CA HIS A 144 -2.70 -3.58 6.78
C HIS A 144 -4.01 -4.27 6.46
N GLU A 145 -5.02 -3.47 6.11
CA GLU A 145 -6.33 -3.96 5.67
C GLU A 145 -6.41 -3.92 4.14
N TYR A 146 -6.95 -4.98 3.56
CA TYR A 146 -7.19 -5.08 2.13
C TYR A 146 -8.51 -5.78 1.84
N PHE A 147 -9.02 -5.63 0.61
CA PHE A 147 -10.28 -6.22 0.20
C PHE A 147 -10.03 -7.26 -0.89
N VAL A 148 -10.66 -8.42 -0.74
CA VAL A 148 -10.66 -9.49 -1.73
C VAL A 148 -11.98 -9.46 -2.48
N ASN A 149 -11.90 -9.22 -3.79
CA ASN A 149 -13.09 -9.18 -4.65
C ASN A 149 -13.53 -10.60 -5.04
N PRO A 150 -14.84 -10.84 -5.15
CA PRO A 150 -15.31 -12.05 -5.80
C PRO A 150 -14.93 -12.03 -7.30
N PRO A 151 -14.63 -13.19 -7.92
CA PRO A 151 -14.24 -13.26 -9.32
C PRO A 151 -15.48 -13.12 -10.23
N LEU A 152 -16.03 -11.91 -10.33
CA LEU A 152 -17.21 -11.61 -11.13
C LEU A 152 -16.79 -11.00 -12.48
N ALA A 153 -17.16 -11.68 -13.57
CA ALA A 153 -17.08 -11.11 -14.89
C ALA A 153 -18.28 -10.18 -15.14
N ILE A 154 -18.01 -9.04 -15.74
CA ILE A 154 -19.03 -8.07 -16.19
C ILE A 154 -19.25 -8.32 -17.67
N VAL A 155 -20.50 -8.62 -18.02
CA VAL A 155 -20.94 -8.80 -19.40
C VAL A 155 -21.95 -7.72 -19.73
N SER A 156 -21.70 -6.94 -20.76
CA SER A 156 -22.61 -5.91 -21.27
C SER A 156 -22.74 -6.01 -22.77
N ASN A 157 -23.93 -5.76 -23.32
CA ASN A 157 -24.10 -5.57 -24.76
C ASN A 157 -23.64 -4.14 -25.13
N LYS A 158 -22.90 -4.01 -26.22
CA LYS A 158 -22.31 -2.74 -26.65
C LYS A 158 -23.34 -1.69 -27.04
N ASP A 159 -24.39 -2.11 -27.71
CA ASP A 159 -25.37 -1.20 -28.31
C ASP A 159 -26.56 -0.95 -27.37
N MET A 160 -27.07 -1.99 -26.74
CA MET A 160 -28.18 -1.93 -25.76
C MET A 160 -28.03 -3.13 -24.81
N ASN A 161 -28.47 -3.00 -23.55
CA ASN A 161 -28.44 -4.14 -22.60
C ASN A 161 -29.47 -5.22 -22.91
N ILE A 162 -29.72 -5.49 -24.20
CA ILE A 162 -30.67 -6.46 -24.72
C ILE A 162 -29.95 -7.31 -25.74
N VAL A 163 -30.18 -8.61 -25.68
CA VAL A 163 -29.63 -9.58 -26.64
C VAL A 163 -30.78 -9.90 -27.63
N TYR A 164 -30.50 -9.72 -28.91
CA TYR A 164 -31.48 -10.00 -29.98
C TYR A 164 -31.27 -11.40 -30.53
N GLU A 165 -32.36 -12.09 -30.77
CA GLU A 165 -32.37 -13.41 -31.42
C GLU A 165 -32.00 -13.29 -32.90
N SER A 166 -31.29 -14.29 -33.43
CA SER A 166 -30.97 -14.47 -34.83
C SER A 166 -30.08 -13.39 -35.45
N ILE A 167 -29.51 -12.50 -34.67
CA ILE A 167 -28.51 -11.52 -35.12
C ILE A 167 -27.26 -11.59 -34.26
N GLU A 168 -26.18 -11.07 -34.81
CA GLU A 168 -24.93 -10.96 -34.07
C GLU A 168 -25.04 -9.84 -33.04
N ASN A 169 -24.80 -10.18 -31.76
CA ASN A 169 -24.76 -9.24 -30.65
C ASN A 169 -23.30 -9.03 -30.26
N THR A 170 -22.86 -7.77 -30.14
CA THR A 170 -21.54 -7.44 -29.67
C THR A 170 -21.55 -7.31 -28.16
N LEU A 171 -20.82 -8.17 -27.47
CA LEU A 171 -20.71 -8.17 -26.02
C LEU A 171 -19.35 -7.60 -25.61
N ASN A 172 -19.34 -6.77 -24.59
CA ASN A 172 -18.12 -6.41 -23.86
C ASN A 172 -18.05 -7.28 -22.61
N ILE A 173 -16.96 -8.03 -22.49
CA ILE A 173 -16.70 -8.89 -21.34
C ILE A 173 -15.42 -8.43 -20.70
N SER A 174 -15.49 -8.11 -19.43
CA SER A 174 -14.35 -7.69 -18.64
C SER A 174 -14.41 -8.27 -17.23
N MET A 175 -13.26 -8.40 -16.62
CA MET A 175 -13.13 -8.79 -15.23
C MET A 175 -12.14 -7.83 -14.57
N PRO A 176 -12.55 -7.07 -13.54
CA PRO A 176 -11.66 -6.12 -12.87
C PRO A 176 -10.39 -6.81 -12.37
N GLY A 177 -9.22 -6.23 -12.68
CA GLY A 177 -7.92 -6.78 -12.29
C GLY A 177 -7.40 -7.94 -13.16
N VAL A 178 -8.15 -8.36 -14.18
CA VAL A 178 -7.70 -9.35 -15.17
C VAL A 178 -7.57 -8.68 -16.53
N SER A 179 -6.42 -8.85 -17.19
CA SER A 179 -6.27 -8.38 -18.56
C SER A 179 -7.27 -9.11 -19.47
N ASN A 180 -7.94 -8.36 -20.34
CA ASN A 180 -8.93 -8.94 -21.27
C ASN A 180 -8.34 -10.01 -22.19
N GLU A 181 -7.02 -10.00 -22.39
CA GLU A 181 -6.31 -11.02 -23.16
C GLU A 181 -6.32 -12.40 -22.50
N ASN A 182 -6.38 -12.39 -21.14
CA ASN A 182 -6.39 -13.58 -20.31
C ASN A 182 -7.81 -14.11 -20.04
N ILE A 183 -8.84 -13.46 -20.60
CA ILE A 183 -10.21 -13.92 -20.47
C ILE A 183 -10.52 -14.92 -21.58
N GLU A 184 -10.91 -16.12 -21.19
CA GLU A 184 -11.35 -17.19 -22.08
C GLU A 184 -12.81 -17.55 -21.82
N ILE A 185 -13.59 -17.68 -22.89
CA ILE A 185 -14.99 -18.06 -22.81
C ILE A 185 -15.11 -19.55 -23.13
N LEU A 186 -15.47 -20.32 -22.14
CA LEU A 186 -15.59 -21.79 -22.27
C LEU A 186 -16.95 -22.23 -22.84
N SER A 187 -17.99 -21.41 -22.64
CA SER A 187 -19.37 -21.75 -23.06
C SER A 187 -20.25 -20.50 -23.09
N PRO A 188 -21.20 -20.38 -24.03
CA PRO A 188 -21.49 -21.28 -25.14
C PRO A 188 -20.51 -21.13 -26.33
N PRO A 189 -20.32 -22.15 -27.15
CA PRO A 189 -19.38 -22.12 -28.28
C PRO A 189 -19.80 -21.14 -29.40
N SER A 190 -21.02 -20.59 -29.34
CA SER A 190 -21.52 -19.56 -30.26
C SER A 190 -20.88 -18.17 -30.01
N ILE A 191 -20.12 -18.01 -28.95
CA ILE A 191 -19.39 -16.77 -28.66
C ILE A 191 -17.99 -16.84 -29.25
N ARG A 192 -17.63 -15.85 -30.07
CA ARG A 192 -16.29 -15.70 -30.65
C ARG A 192 -15.68 -14.36 -30.31
N LYS A 193 -14.34 -14.25 -30.31
CA LYS A 193 -13.64 -12.98 -30.11
C LYS A 193 -14.01 -11.98 -31.19
N GLY A 194 -14.28 -10.74 -30.80
CA GLY A 194 -14.51 -9.60 -31.70
C GLY A 194 -13.21 -8.99 -32.23
N LYS A 195 -13.32 -7.80 -32.81
CA LYS A 195 -12.20 -7.06 -33.39
C LYS A 195 -11.33 -6.36 -32.34
N ASN A 196 -11.93 -5.90 -31.26
CA ASN A 196 -11.24 -5.19 -30.20
C ASN A 196 -11.06 -6.08 -28.97
N THR A 197 -10.05 -5.77 -28.17
CA THR A 197 -9.77 -6.48 -26.92
C THR A 197 -10.95 -6.33 -25.95
N GLY A 198 -11.45 -7.45 -25.42
CA GLY A 198 -12.64 -7.48 -24.54
C GLY A 198 -13.99 -7.50 -25.28
N GLU A 199 -13.98 -7.40 -26.62
CA GLU A 199 -15.20 -7.57 -27.43
C GLU A 199 -15.37 -9.04 -27.83
N TYR A 200 -16.61 -9.49 -27.80
CA TYR A 200 -17.04 -10.82 -28.21
C TYR A 200 -18.33 -10.71 -29.02
N ILE A 201 -18.47 -11.58 -29.99
CA ILE A 201 -19.64 -11.65 -30.85
C ILE A 201 -20.42 -12.92 -30.52
N MET A 202 -21.69 -12.76 -30.19
CA MET A 202 -22.58 -13.85 -29.88
C MET A 202 -23.77 -13.86 -30.85
N LEU A 203 -24.00 -15.00 -31.49
CA LEU A 203 -25.22 -15.25 -32.23
C LEU A 203 -26.21 -15.97 -31.28
N SER A 204 -27.26 -15.28 -30.87
CA SER A 204 -28.31 -15.88 -30.04
C SER A 204 -29.32 -16.61 -30.91
N LEU A 205 -29.51 -17.88 -30.61
CA LEU A 205 -30.54 -18.72 -31.27
C LEU A 205 -31.73 -19.00 -30.38
N ILE A 206 -31.77 -18.40 -29.18
CA ILE A 206 -32.79 -18.62 -28.16
C ILE A 206 -33.33 -17.25 -27.74
N HIS A 207 -34.62 -17.14 -27.66
CA HIS A 207 -35.29 -15.98 -27.09
C HIS A 207 -35.01 -15.93 -25.58
N ILE A 208 -34.35 -14.87 -25.13
CA ILE A 208 -34.04 -14.64 -23.73
C ILE A 208 -34.93 -13.53 -23.19
#